data_b74ca77ab9f9673175321b94e6b00d2c
#
_entry.id   b74ca77ab9f9673175321b94e6b00d2c
#
_cell.length_a   1.000
_cell.length_b   1.000
_cell.length_c   1.000
_cell.angle_alpha   90.00
_cell.angle_beta   90.00
_cell.angle_gamma   90.00
#
_symmetry.space_group_name_H-M   'P 1'
#
loop_
_entity.id
_entity.type
_entity.pdbx_description
1 polymer ?
#
loop_
_entity_poly.entity_id
_entity_poly.type
_entity_poly.pdbx_seq_one_letter_code
_entity_poly.pdbx_strand_id
1 'polypeptide(L)'
;MRAYGFPQILFGVESQMEDIAEKLGMDSVELRRMNMMPVGFINGFNKAENFYDSLNQCIDKGLELFHYKEKMEKYKNQTGPVRRGVGMAIFYYTAGVWPVSVEHSSCRMVMNQDGSIQVQLGETEIGQGADTVFAQMAADAVGLPLEKVHVVSQQDTDVTPIGLGVFASRGTYVASYSIRQTGELLKRKILEHAEVMTRQPVFNLKLEDGVVYRIADNKPLCDTEELAKHALYNLERSSHLTAETSADVKNNAFNFGCSFVEVEVDIPLCKVKVLDMLNVHDCGTVINPATAEGQVHGGMSMALGYALSEKQDFDPATGRPLFTGFSSYGLPTTMDHPTLDAAFVENYEPTTPFGNRALGEPPAASGAPAIRNAIYHATGVKLSTLPMDPETIYQQFKEQGLL
;
A
#
# COMPACT_ATOMS: atom_id res chain seq x y z
N MET A 1 10.56 -11.59 0.23
CA MET A 1 10.95 -10.15 0.33
C MET A 1 9.86 -9.31 -0.30
N ARG A 2 9.30 -8.35 0.43
CA ARG A 2 8.32 -7.38 -0.06
C ARG A 2 9.01 -6.37 -0.97
N ALA A 3 8.45 -6.05 -2.13
CA ALA A 3 9.00 -5.10 -3.10
C ALA A 3 10.40 -5.46 -3.66
N TYR A 4 10.72 -6.74 -3.82
CA TYR A 4 12.03 -7.21 -4.28
C TYR A 4 12.50 -6.49 -5.57
N GLY A 5 13.78 -6.04 -5.58
CA GLY A 5 14.38 -5.23 -6.64
C GLY A 5 14.18 -3.72 -6.46
N PHE A 6 13.02 -3.26 -5.97
CA PHE A 6 12.73 -1.83 -5.85
C PHE A 6 13.50 -1.12 -4.72
N PRO A 7 13.53 -1.61 -3.46
CA PRO A 7 14.35 -0.99 -2.42
C PRO A 7 15.84 -0.94 -2.74
N GLN A 8 16.36 -1.96 -3.44
CA GLN A 8 17.77 -2.02 -3.85
C GLN A 8 18.13 -0.89 -4.83
N ILE A 9 17.33 -0.72 -5.88
CA ILE A 9 17.53 0.36 -6.86
C ILE A 9 17.31 1.71 -6.21
N LEU A 10 16.25 1.83 -5.40
CA LEU A 10 15.91 3.11 -4.76
C LEU A 10 16.98 3.56 -3.76
N PHE A 11 17.62 2.60 -3.04
CA PHE A 11 18.75 2.92 -2.18
C PHE A 11 19.87 3.62 -2.96
N GLY A 12 20.24 3.08 -4.14
CA GLY A 12 21.26 3.68 -4.99
C GLY A 12 20.84 5.06 -5.52
N VAL A 13 19.63 5.18 -6.06
CA VAL A 13 19.12 6.43 -6.65
C VAL A 13 19.02 7.54 -5.61
N GLU A 14 18.37 7.28 -4.47
CA GLU A 14 18.15 8.28 -3.44
C GLU A 14 19.42 8.68 -2.68
N SER A 15 20.37 7.74 -2.54
CA SER A 15 21.70 8.05 -2.04
C SER A 15 22.46 8.97 -2.99
N GLN A 16 22.38 8.74 -4.30
CA GLN A 16 22.99 9.60 -5.31
C GLN A 16 22.34 10.99 -5.35
N MET A 17 21.03 11.10 -5.17
CA MET A 17 20.34 12.38 -5.12
C MET A 17 20.87 13.25 -3.96
N GLU A 18 21.10 12.66 -2.80
CA GLU A 18 21.69 13.34 -1.65
C GLU A 18 23.13 13.78 -1.94
N ASP A 19 23.94 12.89 -2.51
CA ASP A 19 25.35 13.17 -2.85
C ASP A 19 25.48 14.23 -3.94
N ILE A 20 24.56 14.30 -4.89
CA ILE A 20 24.51 15.33 -5.94
C ILE A 20 24.12 16.67 -5.34
N ALA A 21 23.11 16.69 -4.46
CA ALA A 21 22.66 17.91 -3.79
C ALA A 21 23.82 18.56 -3.02
N GLU A 22 24.59 17.78 -2.26
CA GLU A 22 25.78 18.26 -1.56
C GLU A 22 26.82 18.85 -2.53
N LYS A 23 27.17 18.12 -3.60
CA LYS A 23 28.16 18.60 -4.58
C LYS A 23 27.76 19.90 -5.28
N LEU A 24 26.45 20.10 -5.44
CA LEU A 24 25.87 21.32 -6.02
C LEU A 24 25.72 22.46 -5.00
N GLY A 25 25.88 22.16 -3.69
CA GLY A 25 25.54 23.09 -2.61
C GLY A 25 24.05 23.43 -2.56
N MET A 26 23.20 22.50 -2.94
CA MET A 26 21.75 22.66 -3.07
C MET A 26 21.02 21.90 -1.96
N ASP A 27 19.85 22.41 -1.56
CA ASP A 27 18.93 21.67 -0.69
C ASP A 27 18.49 20.38 -1.39
N SER A 28 18.62 19.25 -0.71
CA SER A 28 18.32 17.95 -1.31
C SER A 28 16.83 17.72 -1.56
N VAL A 29 15.95 18.40 -0.81
CA VAL A 29 14.51 18.41 -1.06
C VAL A 29 14.22 19.17 -2.36
N GLU A 30 14.82 20.33 -2.53
CA GLU A 30 14.63 21.15 -3.74
C GLU A 30 15.18 20.44 -4.99
N LEU A 31 16.34 19.76 -4.89
CA LEU A 31 16.85 18.96 -6.00
C LEU A 31 15.86 17.87 -6.42
N ARG A 32 15.24 17.19 -5.45
CA ARG A 32 14.21 16.19 -5.73
C ARG A 32 12.99 16.81 -6.40
N ARG A 33 12.50 17.95 -5.91
CA ARG A 33 11.38 18.69 -6.51
C ARG A 33 11.62 19.06 -7.98
N MET A 34 12.82 19.50 -8.30
CA MET A 34 13.20 19.85 -9.67
C MET A 34 13.23 18.65 -10.64
N ASN A 35 13.35 17.42 -10.10
CA ASN A 35 13.48 16.19 -10.88
C ASN A 35 12.26 15.28 -10.78
N MET A 36 11.15 15.78 -10.23
CA MET A 36 9.92 15.01 -10.12
C MET A 36 9.21 14.88 -11.45
N MET A 37 8.42 13.82 -11.53
CA MET A 37 7.50 13.58 -12.63
C MET A 37 6.41 14.66 -12.64
N PRO A 38 6.23 15.40 -13.75
CA PRO A 38 5.20 16.44 -13.79
C PRO A 38 3.78 15.87 -13.82
N VAL A 39 2.82 16.66 -13.39
CA VAL A 39 1.39 16.36 -13.60
C VAL A 39 1.11 16.25 -15.10
N GLY A 40 0.29 15.28 -15.48
CA GLY A 40 -0.01 14.96 -16.88
C GLY A 40 1.03 14.05 -17.56
N PHE A 41 2.08 13.63 -16.85
CA PHE A 41 3.01 12.62 -17.39
C PHE A 41 2.31 11.28 -17.56
N ILE A 42 2.45 10.70 -18.76
CA ILE A 42 1.96 9.35 -19.07
C ILE A 42 3.17 8.45 -19.35
N ASN A 43 3.28 7.37 -18.59
CA ASN A 43 4.31 6.37 -18.83
C ASN A 43 4.04 5.65 -20.16
N GLY A 44 4.95 5.76 -21.11
CA GLY A 44 4.81 5.19 -22.45
C GLY A 44 4.68 3.67 -22.47
N PHE A 45 5.22 2.99 -21.44
CA PHE A 45 5.22 1.52 -21.35
C PHE A 45 3.91 0.97 -20.74
N ASN A 46 3.54 1.41 -19.53
CA ASN A 46 2.42 0.83 -18.77
C ASN A 46 1.20 1.74 -18.66
N LYS A 47 1.19 2.87 -19.38
CA LYS A 47 0.09 3.84 -19.45
C LYS A 47 -0.33 4.47 -18.12
N ALA A 48 0.44 4.27 -17.05
CA ALA A 48 0.19 4.99 -15.80
C ALA A 48 0.31 6.51 -16.05
N GLU A 49 -0.66 7.25 -15.54
CA GLU A 49 -0.72 8.71 -15.64
C GLU A 49 -0.56 9.36 -14.27
N ASN A 50 0.19 10.44 -14.20
CA ASN A 50 0.30 11.26 -13.01
C ASN A 50 -0.76 12.37 -13.04
N PHE A 51 -1.89 12.16 -12.38
CA PHE A 51 -3.03 13.09 -12.39
C PHE A 51 -2.86 14.27 -11.44
N TYR A 52 -2.02 14.15 -10.40
CA TYR A 52 -1.92 15.11 -9.31
C TYR A 52 -0.48 15.40 -8.91
N ASP A 53 -0.26 16.51 -8.24
CA ASP A 53 1.05 16.84 -7.64
C ASP A 53 1.27 16.10 -6.31
N SER A 54 0.98 14.80 -6.31
CA SER A 54 0.92 13.93 -5.14
C SER A 54 2.23 13.91 -4.36
N LEU A 55 3.36 13.83 -5.05
CA LEU A 55 4.66 13.69 -4.39
C LEU A 55 5.05 14.97 -3.65
N ASN A 56 4.79 16.15 -4.22
CA ASN A 56 4.99 17.41 -3.52
C ASN A 56 4.08 17.52 -2.28
N GLN A 57 2.82 17.10 -2.39
CA GLN A 57 1.89 17.09 -1.26
C GLN A 57 2.38 16.14 -0.14
N CYS A 58 2.92 14.97 -0.49
CA CYS A 58 3.53 14.05 0.49
C CYS A 58 4.74 14.69 1.17
N ILE A 59 5.63 15.32 0.41
CA ILE A 59 6.81 16.00 0.96
C ILE A 59 6.40 17.15 1.88
N ASP A 60 5.51 18.02 1.45
CA ASP A 60 5.06 19.17 2.26
C ASP A 60 4.47 18.70 3.59
N LYS A 61 3.59 17.70 3.55
CA LYS A 61 3.01 17.11 4.75
C LYS A 61 4.06 16.47 5.66
N GLY A 62 5.03 15.76 5.08
CA GLY A 62 6.11 15.14 5.83
C GLY A 62 7.08 16.16 6.44
N LEU A 63 7.46 17.19 5.70
CA LEU A 63 8.30 18.28 6.23
C LEU A 63 7.68 18.96 7.44
N GLU A 64 6.37 19.17 7.41
CA GLU A 64 5.61 19.78 8.50
C GLU A 64 5.51 18.84 9.70
N LEU A 65 4.96 17.64 9.53
CA LEU A 65 4.70 16.68 10.62
C LEU A 65 5.99 16.21 11.31
N PHE A 66 7.07 16.04 10.56
CA PHE A 66 8.35 15.58 11.08
C PHE A 66 9.22 16.70 11.64
N HIS A 67 8.83 17.97 11.45
CA HIS A 67 9.65 19.14 11.78
C HIS A 67 11.05 19.07 11.14
N TYR A 68 11.12 18.58 9.89
CA TYR A 68 12.38 18.20 9.25
C TYR A 68 13.39 19.34 9.18
N LYS A 69 12.98 20.54 8.72
CA LYS A 69 13.86 21.71 8.57
C LYS A 69 14.42 22.17 9.92
N GLU A 70 13.59 22.14 10.98
CA GLU A 70 14.04 22.50 12.32
C GLU A 70 15.06 21.51 12.86
N LYS A 71 14.82 20.20 12.66
CA LYS A 71 15.76 19.14 13.05
C LYS A 71 17.05 19.21 12.25
N MET A 72 17.01 19.53 10.95
CA MET A 72 18.20 19.74 10.11
C MET A 72 19.10 20.85 10.67
N GLU A 73 18.58 22.01 11.00
CA GLU A 73 19.35 23.09 11.61
C GLU A 73 19.85 22.76 13.02
N LYS A 74 19.00 22.10 13.84
CA LYS A 74 19.33 21.70 15.21
C LYS A 74 20.56 20.77 15.26
N TYR A 75 20.68 19.87 14.30
CA TYR A 75 21.74 18.86 14.28
C TYR A 75 22.93 19.24 13.41
N LYS A 76 22.95 20.42 12.87
CA LYS A 76 24.07 20.98 12.11
C LYS A 76 25.29 21.19 12.99
N ASN A 77 26.48 20.89 12.48
CA ASN A 77 27.77 21.15 13.13
C ASN A 77 27.95 20.48 14.52
N GLN A 78 27.36 19.33 14.75
CA GLN A 78 27.58 18.59 15.99
C GLN A 78 29.02 18.08 16.08
N THR A 79 29.56 18.13 17.28
CA THR A 79 30.85 17.57 17.66
C THR A 79 30.64 16.57 18.79
N GLY A 80 31.51 15.57 18.90
CA GLY A 80 31.42 14.58 19.99
C GLY A 80 31.16 13.16 19.46
N PRO A 81 31.17 12.19 20.36
CA PRO A 81 31.12 10.77 20.00
C PRO A 81 29.71 10.29 19.62
N VAL A 82 28.66 10.94 20.12
CA VAL A 82 27.27 10.63 19.80
C VAL A 82 26.67 11.82 19.06
N ARG A 83 26.09 11.58 17.88
CA ARG A 83 25.51 12.63 17.04
C ARG A 83 24.13 12.20 16.54
N ARG A 84 23.27 13.19 16.31
CA ARG A 84 21.96 12.98 15.70
C ARG A 84 21.91 13.53 14.30
N GLY A 85 21.07 12.93 13.48
CA GLY A 85 20.82 13.41 12.12
C GLY A 85 19.43 13.06 11.67
N VAL A 86 18.98 13.77 10.66
CA VAL A 86 17.72 13.48 9.96
C VAL A 86 17.97 13.30 8.47
N GLY A 87 17.19 12.44 7.84
CA GLY A 87 17.27 12.17 6.42
C GLY A 87 15.88 11.93 5.84
N MET A 88 15.77 12.15 4.55
CA MET A 88 14.55 11.82 3.82
C MET A 88 14.89 11.13 2.50
N ALA A 89 13.90 10.42 1.97
CA ALA A 89 13.93 9.84 0.64
C ALA A 89 12.51 9.80 0.07
N ILE A 90 12.41 9.86 -1.25
CA ILE A 90 11.12 9.81 -1.96
C ILE A 90 11.01 8.54 -2.80
N PHE A 91 9.81 8.24 -3.26
CA PHE A 91 9.60 7.20 -4.25
C PHE A 91 8.36 7.51 -5.10
N TYR A 92 8.35 6.91 -6.28
CA TYR A 92 7.13 6.61 -7.04
C TYR A 92 7.17 5.16 -7.49
N TYR A 93 6.02 4.52 -7.50
CA TYR A 93 5.85 3.10 -7.77
C TYR A 93 4.61 2.89 -8.64
N THR A 94 4.63 1.92 -9.53
CA THR A 94 3.45 1.54 -10.31
C THR A 94 2.91 0.20 -9.84
N ALA A 95 1.60 0.15 -9.53
CA ALA A 95 0.93 -1.08 -9.14
C ALA A 95 0.71 -1.99 -10.34
N GLY A 96 0.76 -3.31 -10.10
CA GLY A 96 0.48 -4.31 -11.12
C GLY A 96 1.64 -4.60 -12.07
N VAL A 97 1.42 -5.52 -13.00
CA VAL A 97 2.44 -6.05 -13.91
C VAL A 97 2.13 -5.84 -15.40
N TRP A 98 0.98 -5.28 -15.73
CA TRP A 98 0.66 -4.97 -17.13
C TRP A 98 1.66 -3.91 -17.68
N PRO A 99 2.16 -4.03 -18.90
CA PRO A 99 1.90 -5.05 -19.93
C PRO A 99 2.90 -6.22 -19.96
N VAL A 100 3.73 -6.39 -18.92
CA VAL A 100 4.68 -7.50 -18.84
C VAL A 100 3.95 -8.84 -18.73
N SER A 101 2.83 -8.82 -18.01
CA SER A 101 1.90 -9.94 -17.88
C SER A 101 0.45 -9.43 -17.91
N VAL A 102 -0.50 -10.34 -17.95
CA VAL A 102 -1.93 -10.02 -17.83
C VAL A 102 -2.25 -9.53 -16.43
N GLU A 103 -3.21 -8.62 -16.32
CA GLU A 103 -3.84 -8.23 -15.05
C GLU A 103 -5.31 -8.62 -15.06
N HIS A 104 -5.64 -9.59 -14.25
CA HIS A 104 -6.95 -10.21 -14.21
C HIS A 104 -7.41 -10.39 -12.78
N SER A 105 -8.69 -10.18 -12.53
CA SER A 105 -9.37 -10.48 -11.27
C SER A 105 -10.78 -10.97 -11.55
N SER A 106 -11.26 -11.93 -10.78
CA SER A 106 -12.62 -12.42 -10.86
C SER A 106 -13.28 -12.39 -9.49
N CYS A 107 -14.57 -12.07 -9.48
CA CYS A 107 -15.38 -12.00 -8.28
C CYS A 107 -16.71 -12.72 -8.50
N ARG A 108 -17.14 -13.48 -7.49
CA ARG A 108 -18.48 -14.07 -7.40
C ARG A 108 -19.16 -13.55 -6.14
N MET A 109 -20.42 -13.16 -6.26
CA MET A 109 -21.28 -12.77 -5.15
C MET A 109 -22.55 -13.61 -5.15
N VAL A 110 -22.91 -14.10 -3.98
CA VAL A 110 -24.07 -15.00 -3.77
C VAL A 110 -24.92 -14.44 -2.63
N MET A 111 -26.19 -14.18 -2.87
CA MET A 111 -27.12 -13.71 -1.85
C MET A 111 -27.69 -14.88 -1.04
N ASN A 112 -27.59 -14.79 0.27
CA ASN A 112 -28.16 -15.75 1.21
C ASN A 112 -29.63 -15.43 1.53
N GLN A 113 -30.33 -16.37 2.23
CA GLN A 113 -31.74 -16.22 2.58
C GLN A 113 -32.01 -15.06 3.55
N ASP A 114 -31.05 -14.70 4.36
CA ASP A 114 -31.13 -13.58 5.31
C ASP A 114 -30.80 -12.21 4.67
N GLY A 115 -30.66 -12.18 3.35
CA GLY A 115 -30.31 -10.97 2.60
C GLY A 115 -28.85 -10.54 2.69
N SER A 116 -28.00 -11.33 3.37
CA SER A 116 -26.54 -11.14 3.33
C SER A 116 -25.95 -11.65 2.01
N ILE A 117 -24.71 -11.28 1.71
CA ILE A 117 -23.98 -11.81 0.55
C ILE A 117 -22.67 -12.47 0.98
N GLN A 118 -22.34 -13.57 0.30
CA GLN A 118 -20.99 -14.12 0.28
C GLN A 118 -20.24 -13.58 -0.92
N VAL A 119 -19.00 -13.16 -0.69
CA VAL A 119 -18.09 -12.64 -1.72
C VAL A 119 -16.88 -13.57 -1.85
N GLN A 120 -16.65 -14.10 -3.04
CA GLN A 120 -15.51 -14.93 -3.37
C GLN A 120 -14.64 -14.22 -4.39
N LEU A 121 -13.33 -14.17 -4.11
CA LEU A 121 -12.31 -13.53 -4.95
C LEU A 121 -11.10 -14.45 -5.11
N GLY A 122 -10.39 -14.29 -6.21
CA GLY A 122 -9.13 -15.00 -6.43
C GLY A 122 -7.92 -14.36 -5.73
N GLU A 123 -8.04 -13.13 -5.26
CA GLU A 123 -7.02 -12.42 -4.49
C GLU A 123 -7.04 -12.87 -3.04
N THR A 124 -5.88 -13.39 -2.57
CA THR A 124 -5.75 -14.08 -1.28
C THR A 124 -5.46 -13.11 -0.14
N GLU A 125 -6.07 -13.34 1.02
CA GLU A 125 -5.63 -12.77 2.30
C GLU A 125 -4.30 -13.42 2.74
N ILE A 126 -3.31 -12.60 3.05
CA ILE A 126 -1.98 -13.02 3.55
C ILE A 126 -1.57 -12.25 4.81
N GLY A 127 -2.55 -11.67 5.50
CA GLY A 127 -2.36 -10.81 6.69
C GLY A 127 -2.38 -9.31 6.40
N GLN A 128 -2.63 -8.89 5.14
CA GLN A 128 -2.66 -7.48 4.75
C GLN A 128 -4.02 -6.80 4.99
N GLY A 129 -5.05 -7.53 5.39
CA GLY A 129 -6.39 -7.02 5.63
C GLY A 129 -7.27 -6.92 4.38
N ALA A 130 -6.99 -7.73 3.36
CA ALA A 130 -7.72 -7.72 2.09
C ALA A 130 -9.20 -8.05 2.27
N ASP A 131 -9.54 -9.06 3.08
CA ASP A 131 -10.92 -9.48 3.32
C ASP A 131 -11.78 -8.33 3.85
N THR A 132 -11.24 -7.54 4.79
CA THR A 132 -11.92 -6.36 5.33
C THR A 132 -12.16 -5.31 4.25
N VAL A 133 -11.13 -5.01 3.45
CA VAL A 133 -11.20 -4.02 2.37
C VAL A 133 -12.16 -4.47 1.27
N PHE A 134 -12.13 -5.75 0.89
CA PHE A 134 -13.04 -6.33 -0.10
C PHE A 134 -14.50 -6.33 0.37
N ALA A 135 -14.74 -6.58 1.65
CA ALA A 135 -16.09 -6.48 2.24
C ALA A 135 -16.63 -5.04 2.14
N GLN A 136 -15.81 -4.03 2.47
CA GLN A 136 -16.17 -2.62 2.36
C GLN A 136 -16.48 -2.21 0.92
N MET A 137 -15.63 -2.61 -0.05
CA MET A 137 -15.86 -2.35 -1.47
C MET A 137 -17.13 -3.04 -2.00
N ALA A 138 -17.39 -4.29 -1.58
CA ALA A 138 -18.57 -5.03 -2.00
C ALA A 138 -19.85 -4.43 -1.40
N ALA A 139 -19.83 -4.01 -0.15
CA ALA A 139 -20.92 -3.31 0.52
C ALA A 139 -21.34 -2.05 -0.25
N ASP A 140 -20.36 -1.21 -0.62
CA ASP A 140 -20.60 0.00 -1.43
C ASP A 140 -21.12 -0.33 -2.83
N ALA A 141 -20.52 -1.32 -3.51
CA ALA A 141 -20.91 -1.70 -4.88
C ALA A 141 -22.33 -2.21 -4.98
N VAL A 142 -22.78 -3.01 -4.01
CA VAL A 142 -24.15 -3.58 -3.99
C VAL A 142 -25.14 -2.61 -3.36
N GLY A 143 -24.73 -1.84 -2.35
CA GLY A 143 -25.60 -0.98 -1.54
C GLY A 143 -26.17 -1.73 -0.32
N LEU A 144 -25.32 -2.53 0.31
CA LEU A 144 -25.62 -3.27 1.54
C LEU A 144 -24.87 -2.68 2.74
N PRO A 145 -25.40 -2.80 3.95
CA PRO A 145 -24.62 -2.51 5.14
C PRO A 145 -23.48 -3.55 5.30
N LEU A 146 -22.37 -3.13 5.89
CA LEU A 146 -21.13 -3.94 5.95
C LEU A 146 -21.35 -5.28 6.67
N GLU A 147 -22.16 -5.33 7.70
CA GLU A 147 -22.51 -6.54 8.46
C GLU A 147 -23.28 -7.61 7.66
N LYS A 148 -23.80 -7.23 6.49
CA LYS A 148 -24.44 -8.16 5.54
C LYS A 148 -23.47 -8.69 4.47
N VAL A 149 -22.18 -8.36 4.54
CA VAL A 149 -21.19 -8.77 3.54
C VAL A 149 -20.14 -9.68 4.17
N HIS A 150 -20.01 -10.88 3.66
CA HIS A 150 -19.10 -11.91 4.16
C HIS A 150 -18.13 -12.35 3.07
N VAL A 151 -16.85 -12.02 3.23
CA VAL A 151 -15.80 -12.51 2.33
C VAL A 151 -15.42 -13.93 2.70
N VAL A 152 -15.38 -14.82 1.73
CA VAL A 152 -14.90 -16.20 1.90
C VAL A 152 -13.40 -16.20 1.72
N SER A 153 -12.68 -16.12 2.84
CA SER A 153 -11.21 -16.00 2.88
C SER A 153 -10.48 -17.27 2.41
N GLN A 154 -11.09 -18.42 2.62
CA GLN A 154 -10.51 -19.70 2.21
C GLN A 154 -10.69 -19.89 0.71
N GLN A 155 -9.57 -19.90 -0.02
CA GLN A 155 -9.59 -20.20 -1.44
C GLN A 155 -9.46 -21.68 -1.70
N ASP A 156 -10.27 -22.14 -2.65
CA ASP A 156 -10.27 -23.48 -3.20
C ASP A 156 -10.21 -23.37 -4.73
N THR A 157 -9.13 -23.87 -5.33
CA THR A 157 -8.89 -23.75 -6.77
C THR A 157 -9.93 -24.44 -7.63
N ASP A 158 -10.76 -25.31 -7.05
CA ASP A 158 -11.82 -25.99 -7.79
C ASP A 158 -13.10 -25.14 -7.90
N VAL A 159 -13.31 -24.16 -7.00
CA VAL A 159 -14.57 -23.41 -6.93
C VAL A 159 -14.41 -21.89 -6.82
N THR A 160 -13.25 -21.42 -6.33
CA THR A 160 -13.00 -19.99 -6.19
C THR A 160 -12.72 -19.36 -7.57
N PRO A 161 -13.30 -18.19 -7.89
CA PRO A 161 -12.97 -17.47 -9.11
C PRO A 161 -11.47 -17.22 -9.23
N ILE A 162 -10.93 -17.27 -10.45
CA ILE A 162 -9.50 -17.17 -10.66
C ILE A 162 -8.95 -15.79 -10.32
N GLY A 163 -7.81 -15.77 -9.62
CA GLY A 163 -6.95 -14.61 -9.42
C GLY A 163 -5.50 -14.99 -9.67
N LEU A 164 -4.65 -14.02 -10.00
CA LEU A 164 -3.25 -14.27 -10.35
C LEU A 164 -2.31 -14.28 -9.14
N GLY A 165 -2.82 -13.99 -7.94
CA GLY A 165 -2.05 -13.95 -6.70
C GLY A 165 -1.76 -12.55 -6.19
N VAL A 166 -1.04 -12.49 -5.06
CA VAL A 166 -0.74 -11.26 -4.32
C VAL A 166 0.73 -10.90 -4.51
N PHE A 167 1.02 -10.04 -5.49
CA PHE A 167 2.35 -9.53 -5.84
C PHE A 167 2.22 -8.17 -6.52
N ALA A 168 3.32 -7.44 -6.70
CA ALA A 168 3.36 -6.12 -7.36
C ALA A 168 2.27 -5.14 -6.87
N SER A 169 1.87 -5.25 -5.62
CA SER A 169 0.82 -4.46 -4.97
C SER A 169 -0.52 -4.43 -5.75
N ARG A 170 -0.82 -5.50 -6.48
CA ARG A 170 -1.99 -5.57 -7.37
C ARG A 170 -3.32 -5.84 -6.67
N GLY A 171 -3.29 -6.53 -5.50
CA GLY A 171 -4.49 -7.14 -4.90
C GLY A 171 -5.69 -6.20 -4.84
N THR A 172 -5.65 -5.17 -3.99
CA THR A 172 -6.75 -4.21 -3.86
C THR A 172 -7.01 -3.41 -5.14
N TYR A 173 -5.95 -3.07 -5.90
CA TYR A 173 -6.04 -2.31 -7.14
C TYR A 173 -6.85 -3.06 -8.20
N VAL A 174 -6.49 -4.31 -8.50
CA VAL A 174 -7.13 -5.11 -9.56
C VAL A 174 -8.47 -5.67 -9.10
N ALA A 175 -8.61 -6.13 -7.84
CA ALA A 175 -9.87 -6.62 -7.29
C ALA A 175 -10.98 -5.55 -7.30
N SER A 176 -10.63 -4.28 -7.18
CA SER A 176 -11.61 -3.18 -7.22
C SER A 176 -12.51 -3.22 -8.47
N TYR A 177 -11.96 -3.60 -9.62
CA TYR A 177 -12.71 -3.69 -10.88
C TYR A 177 -13.71 -4.85 -10.87
N SER A 178 -13.27 -6.05 -10.50
CA SER A 178 -14.17 -7.22 -10.46
C SER A 178 -15.23 -7.08 -9.37
N ILE A 179 -14.89 -6.53 -8.20
CA ILE A 179 -15.85 -6.27 -7.13
C ILE A 179 -16.93 -5.27 -7.59
N ARG A 180 -16.54 -4.15 -8.21
CA ARG A 180 -17.49 -3.15 -8.72
C ARG A 180 -18.42 -3.76 -9.77
N GLN A 181 -17.87 -4.42 -10.79
CA GLN A 181 -18.65 -5.03 -11.86
C GLN A 181 -19.61 -6.09 -11.34
N THR A 182 -19.15 -6.97 -10.45
CA THR A 182 -19.99 -8.03 -9.87
C THR A 182 -21.07 -7.45 -8.94
N GLY A 183 -20.70 -6.47 -8.12
CA GLY A 183 -21.63 -5.79 -7.22
C GLY A 183 -22.75 -5.07 -7.97
N GLU A 184 -22.41 -4.33 -9.02
CA GLU A 184 -23.41 -3.66 -9.88
C GLU A 184 -24.30 -4.65 -10.62
N LEU A 185 -23.76 -5.79 -11.07
CA LEU A 185 -24.54 -6.84 -11.69
C LEU A 185 -25.51 -7.49 -10.67
N LEU A 186 -25.03 -7.77 -9.45
CA LEU A 186 -25.88 -8.31 -8.39
C LEU A 186 -26.96 -7.31 -7.99
N LYS A 187 -26.60 -6.04 -7.78
CA LYS A 187 -27.55 -4.95 -7.49
C LYS A 187 -28.64 -4.84 -8.54
N ARG A 188 -28.29 -4.94 -9.80
CA ARG A 188 -29.26 -4.94 -10.91
C ARG A 188 -30.24 -6.12 -10.76
N LYS A 189 -29.75 -7.34 -10.54
CA LYS A 189 -30.60 -8.53 -10.36
C LYS A 189 -31.52 -8.42 -9.15
N ILE A 190 -31.02 -7.82 -8.03
CA ILE A 190 -31.82 -7.52 -6.85
C ILE A 190 -32.98 -6.57 -7.21
N LEU A 191 -32.69 -5.48 -7.93
CA LEU A 191 -33.74 -4.51 -8.32
C LEU A 191 -34.71 -5.07 -9.36
N GLU A 192 -34.26 -5.90 -10.31
CA GLU A 192 -35.13 -6.63 -11.26
C GLU A 192 -36.07 -7.59 -10.52
N HIS A 193 -35.59 -8.24 -9.46
CA HIS A 193 -36.48 -9.08 -8.63
C HIS A 193 -37.42 -8.25 -7.74
N ALA A 194 -36.94 -7.10 -7.24
CA ALA A 194 -37.78 -6.15 -6.51
C ALA A 194 -38.94 -5.62 -7.36
N GLU A 195 -38.76 -5.44 -8.67
CA GLU A 195 -39.80 -5.07 -9.62
C GLU A 195 -40.93 -6.14 -9.60
N VAL A 196 -40.56 -7.43 -9.65
CA VAL A 196 -41.55 -8.55 -9.58
C VAL A 196 -42.31 -8.52 -8.28
N MET A 197 -41.59 -8.33 -7.15
CA MET A 197 -42.16 -8.37 -5.81
C MET A 197 -43.05 -7.14 -5.51
N THR A 198 -42.62 -5.95 -5.89
CA THR A 198 -43.25 -4.68 -5.51
C THR A 198 -44.19 -4.11 -6.59
N ARG A 199 -44.13 -4.66 -7.81
CA ARG A 199 -44.84 -4.17 -9.01
C ARG A 199 -44.47 -2.71 -9.33
N GLN A 200 -43.25 -2.28 -8.97
CA GLN A 200 -42.69 -0.98 -9.32
C GLN A 200 -41.61 -1.21 -10.38
N PRO A 201 -41.55 -0.44 -11.47
CA PRO A 201 -40.54 -0.62 -12.50
C PRO A 201 -39.13 -0.32 -11.96
N VAL A 202 -38.10 -1.07 -12.39
CA VAL A 202 -36.71 -1.01 -11.93
C VAL A 202 -36.18 0.43 -11.90
N PHE A 203 -36.47 1.24 -12.92
CA PHE A 203 -36.00 2.63 -13.00
C PHE A 203 -36.59 3.56 -11.92
N ASN A 204 -37.62 3.11 -11.18
CA ASN A 204 -38.20 3.82 -10.03
C ASN A 204 -37.65 3.30 -8.69
N LEU A 205 -36.75 2.34 -8.72
CA LEU A 205 -36.22 1.67 -7.52
C LEU A 205 -34.74 2.00 -7.30
N LYS A 206 -34.35 2.12 -6.04
CA LYS A 206 -32.94 2.14 -5.61
C LYS A 206 -32.74 1.18 -4.44
N LEU A 207 -31.54 0.60 -4.35
CA LEU A 207 -31.10 -0.19 -3.19
C LEU A 207 -30.08 0.63 -2.42
N GLU A 208 -30.34 0.84 -1.16
CA GLU A 208 -29.50 1.61 -0.23
C GLU A 208 -29.61 0.99 1.15
N ASP A 209 -28.47 0.72 1.81
CA ASP A 209 -28.40 0.12 3.15
C ASP A 209 -29.25 -1.16 3.29
N GLY A 210 -29.27 -2.03 2.27
CA GLY A 210 -30.02 -3.29 2.29
C GLY A 210 -31.53 -3.13 2.17
N VAL A 211 -32.04 -1.94 1.87
CA VAL A 211 -33.46 -1.66 1.68
C VAL A 211 -33.72 -1.14 0.28
N VAL A 212 -34.75 -1.65 -0.34
CA VAL A 212 -35.23 -1.17 -1.64
C VAL A 212 -36.22 -0.02 -1.42
N TYR A 213 -35.92 1.12 -1.99
CA TYR A 213 -36.76 2.32 -1.93
C TYR A 213 -37.35 2.67 -3.28
N ARG A 214 -38.55 3.26 -3.26
CA ARG A 214 -39.10 3.96 -4.41
C ARG A 214 -38.45 5.35 -4.51
N ILE A 215 -37.84 5.68 -5.66
CA ILE A 215 -37.07 6.92 -5.85
C ILE A 215 -37.95 8.17 -5.66
N ALA A 216 -39.19 8.16 -6.15
CA ALA A 216 -40.05 9.32 -6.20
C ALA A 216 -40.35 9.98 -4.84
N ASP A 217 -40.48 9.18 -3.77
CA ASP A 217 -40.85 9.64 -2.43
C ASP A 217 -39.96 9.06 -1.33
N ASN A 218 -38.89 8.38 -1.70
CA ASN A 218 -37.97 7.69 -0.79
C ASN A 218 -38.66 6.69 0.16
N LYS A 219 -39.80 6.11 -0.28
CA LYS A 219 -40.56 5.14 0.52
C LYS A 219 -39.88 3.79 0.53
N PRO A 220 -39.57 3.20 1.69
CA PRO A 220 -39.09 1.80 1.76
C PRO A 220 -40.19 0.83 1.28
N LEU A 221 -39.80 -0.17 0.52
CA LEU A 221 -40.70 -1.16 -0.07
C LEU A 221 -40.49 -2.57 0.46
N CYS A 222 -39.25 -3.01 0.54
CA CYS A 222 -38.83 -4.28 1.12
C CYS A 222 -37.33 -4.20 1.49
N ASP A 223 -36.93 -5.07 2.42
CA ASP A 223 -35.51 -5.28 2.69
C ASP A 223 -34.94 -6.46 1.88
N THR A 224 -33.62 -6.66 1.95
CA THR A 224 -32.93 -7.71 1.20
C THR A 224 -33.20 -9.10 1.71
N GLU A 225 -33.62 -9.28 2.99
CA GLU A 225 -34.05 -10.58 3.54
C GLU A 225 -35.41 -11.02 2.97
N GLU A 226 -36.39 -10.12 2.99
CA GLU A 226 -37.70 -10.34 2.38
C GLU A 226 -37.55 -10.65 0.89
N LEU A 227 -36.70 -9.89 0.19
CA LEU A 227 -36.47 -10.06 -1.23
C LEU A 227 -35.76 -11.39 -1.55
N ALA A 228 -34.75 -11.79 -0.79
CA ALA A 228 -34.04 -13.05 -0.97
C ALA A 228 -34.95 -14.25 -0.76
N LYS A 229 -35.80 -14.23 0.28
CA LYS A 229 -36.81 -15.27 0.53
C LYS A 229 -37.84 -15.31 -0.59
N HIS A 230 -38.37 -14.18 -1.02
CA HIS A 230 -39.27 -14.11 -2.14
C HIS A 230 -38.66 -14.67 -3.43
N ALA A 231 -37.37 -14.36 -3.71
CA ALA A 231 -36.67 -14.88 -4.87
C ALA A 231 -36.54 -16.40 -4.85
N LEU A 232 -36.17 -16.98 -3.72
CA LEU A 232 -35.94 -18.42 -3.56
C LEU A 232 -37.23 -19.25 -3.54
N TYR A 233 -38.29 -18.74 -2.90
CA TYR A 233 -39.51 -19.52 -2.61
C TYR A 233 -40.72 -19.10 -3.47
N ASN A 234 -40.54 -18.24 -4.47
CA ASN A 234 -41.61 -17.89 -5.38
C ASN A 234 -42.00 -19.09 -6.27
N LEU A 235 -43.24 -19.54 -6.18
CA LEU A 235 -43.69 -20.73 -6.89
C LEU A 235 -43.78 -20.53 -8.42
N GLU A 236 -43.91 -19.29 -8.88
CA GLU A 236 -44.00 -18.99 -10.31
C GLU A 236 -42.61 -18.80 -10.93
N ARG A 237 -41.68 -18.23 -10.16
CA ARG A 237 -40.35 -17.89 -10.66
C ARG A 237 -39.31 -17.93 -9.52
N SER A 238 -38.93 -19.14 -9.14
CA SER A 238 -37.82 -19.31 -8.18
C SER A 238 -36.49 -18.98 -8.82
N SER A 239 -35.61 -18.21 -8.12
CA SER A 239 -34.26 -17.90 -8.55
C SER A 239 -33.34 -17.65 -7.35
N HIS A 240 -32.09 -18.07 -7.48
CA HIS A 240 -31.01 -17.70 -6.55
C HIS A 240 -30.26 -16.49 -7.10
N LEU A 241 -30.21 -15.40 -6.34
CA LEU A 241 -29.59 -14.17 -6.79
C LEU A 241 -28.07 -14.28 -6.65
N THR A 242 -27.40 -14.43 -7.78
CA THR A 242 -25.95 -14.58 -7.87
C THR A 242 -25.39 -13.76 -9.01
N ALA A 243 -24.16 -13.30 -8.87
CA ALA A 243 -23.43 -12.62 -9.93
C ALA A 243 -21.98 -13.08 -9.94
N GLU A 244 -21.39 -13.15 -11.13
CA GLU A 244 -19.97 -13.44 -11.32
C GLU A 244 -19.47 -12.65 -12.51
N THR A 245 -18.32 -12.00 -12.36
CA THR A 245 -17.64 -11.27 -13.44
C THR A 245 -16.13 -11.43 -13.36
N SER A 246 -15.48 -11.17 -14.48
CA SER A 246 -14.02 -11.11 -14.59
C SER A 246 -13.61 -9.79 -15.22
N ALA A 247 -12.61 -9.17 -14.63
CA ALA A 247 -12.05 -7.91 -15.11
C ALA A 247 -10.67 -8.12 -15.72
N ASP A 248 -10.45 -7.56 -16.92
CA ASP A 248 -9.16 -7.46 -17.60
C ASP A 248 -8.68 -6.00 -17.48
N VAL A 249 -7.61 -5.76 -16.69
CA VAL A 249 -7.13 -4.43 -16.38
C VAL A 249 -5.89 -4.12 -17.22
N LYS A 250 -5.99 -3.07 -18.06
CA LYS A 250 -4.96 -2.68 -19.03
C LYS A 250 -4.32 -1.32 -18.74
N ASN A 251 -4.21 -1.00 -17.46
CA ASN A 251 -3.55 0.20 -16.97
C ASN A 251 -2.92 -0.06 -15.61
N ASN A 252 -2.03 0.84 -15.23
CA ASN A 252 -1.41 0.85 -13.91
C ASN A 252 -1.62 2.24 -13.31
N ALA A 253 -1.58 2.34 -11.99
CA ALA A 253 -1.61 3.62 -11.29
C ALA A 253 -0.27 3.88 -10.61
N PHE A 254 0.15 5.15 -10.59
CA PHE A 254 1.28 5.58 -9.78
C PHE A 254 0.90 5.69 -8.31
N ASN A 255 1.81 5.26 -7.45
CA ASN A 255 1.79 5.52 -6.00
C ASN A 255 2.98 6.40 -5.68
N PHE A 256 2.80 7.32 -4.76
CA PHE A 256 3.81 8.29 -4.36
C PHE A 256 3.99 8.26 -2.85
N GLY A 257 5.17 8.62 -2.42
CA GLY A 257 5.42 8.81 -1.01
C GLY A 257 6.85 9.19 -0.68
N CYS A 258 7.08 9.38 0.61
CA CYS A 258 8.39 9.71 1.16
C CYS A 258 8.53 9.18 2.57
N SER A 259 9.78 8.94 2.97
CA SER A 259 10.16 8.60 4.34
C SER A 259 11.01 9.70 4.94
N PHE A 260 10.76 10.02 6.20
CA PHE A 260 11.57 10.89 7.04
C PHE A 260 12.06 10.08 8.23
N VAL A 261 13.33 10.22 8.58
CA VAL A 261 13.97 9.43 9.63
C VAL A 261 14.87 10.32 10.48
N GLU A 262 14.84 10.11 11.80
CA GLU A 262 15.79 10.66 12.76
C GLU A 262 16.63 9.53 13.35
N VAL A 263 17.95 9.69 13.38
CA VAL A 263 18.88 8.72 13.94
C VAL A 263 19.77 9.33 15.01
N GLU A 264 20.23 8.46 15.92
CA GLU A 264 21.37 8.72 16.80
C GLU A 264 22.49 7.75 16.43
N VAL A 265 23.67 8.28 16.19
CA VAL A 265 24.87 7.55 15.79
C VAL A 265 25.90 7.62 16.91
N ASP A 266 26.21 6.47 17.51
CA ASP A 266 27.34 6.29 18.42
C ASP A 266 28.57 5.94 17.58
N ILE A 267 29.44 6.93 17.36
CA ILE A 267 30.59 6.80 16.48
C ILE A 267 31.59 5.76 17.00
N PRO A 268 32.05 5.81 18.27
CA PRO A 268 32.96 4.82 18.83
C PRO A 268 32.44 3.37 18.78
N LEU A 269 31.13 3.18 18.97
CA LEU A 269 30.53 1.85 18.94
C LEU A 269 30.05 1.43 17.54
N CYS A 270 30.13 2.32 16.56
CA CYS A 270 29.61 2.10 15.21
C CYS A 270 28.15 1.64 15.22
N LYS A 271 27.34 2.20 16.12
CA LYS A 271 25.92 1.85 16.28
C LYS A 271 25.02 2.98 15.84
N VAL A 272 23.97 2.60 15.15
CA VAL A 272 22.88 3.50 14.75
C VAL A 272 21.61 3.07 15.46
N LYS A 273 20.94 4.04 16.06
CA LYS A 273 19.61 3.89 16.62
C LYS A 273 18.67 4.82 15.85
N VAL A 274 17.64 4.28 15.26
CA VAL A 274 16.56 5.09 14.68
C VAL A 274 15.67 5.54 15.85
N LEU A 275 15.42 6.84 15.94
CA LEU A 275 14.67 7.45 17.04
C LEU A 275 13.23 7.75 16.65
N ASP A 276 13.01 8.09 15.37
CA ASP A 276 11.72 8.51 14.86
C ASP A 276 11.65 8.22 13.37
N MET A 277 10.51 7.78 12.86
CA MET A 277 10.30 7.48 11.46
C MET A 277 8.87 7.80 11.04
N LEU A 278 8.73 8.63 10.00
CA LEU A 278 7.45 8.99 9.38
C LEU A 278 7.47 8.61 7.92
N ASN A 279 6.43 7.87 7.50
CA ASN A 279 6.15 7.65 6.08
C ASN A 279 4.87 8.38 5.66
N VAL A 280 4.93 9.10 4.56
CA VAL A 280 3.76 9.76 3.95
C VAL A 280 3.49 9.15 2.59
N HIS A 281 2.24 8.74 2.35
CA HIS A 281 1.83 8.04 1.15
C HIS A 281 0.63 8.70 0.47
N ASP A 282 0.62 8.69 -0.86
CA ASP A 282 -0.59 8.82 -1.66
C ASP A 282 -0.89 7.46 -2.31
N CYS A 283 -1.89 6.77 -1.78
CA CYS A 283 -2.41 5.51 -2.31
C CYS A 283 -3.82 5.66 -2.90
N GLY A 284 -4.19 6.88 -3.30
CA GLY A 284 -5.56 7.21 -3.70
C GLY A 284 -6.50 7.26 -2.50
N THR A 285 -7.74 6.88 -2.69
CA THR A 285 -8.68 6.72 -1.58
C THR A 285 -8.21 5.64 -0.61
N VAL A 286 -8.11 5.99 0.67
CA VAL A 286 -7.78 5.06 1.75
C VAL A 286 -9.06 4.31 2.14
N ILE A 287 -9.24 3.09 1.63
CA ILE A 287 -10.47 2.29 1.85
C ILE A 287 -10.65 1.95 3.33
N ASN A 288 -9.58 1.54 4.00
CA ASN A 288 -9.58 1.28 5.43
C ASN A 288 -8.32 1.87 6.09
N PRO A 289 -8.46 2.95 6.88
CA PRO A 289 -7.31 3.61 7.51
C PRO A 289 -6.48 2.70 8.40
N ALA A 290 -7.09 1.85 9.23
CA ALA A 290 -6.37 1.01 10.18
C ALA A 290 -5.50 -0.05 9.48
N THR A 291 -6.03 -0.73 8.44
CA THR A 291 -5.25 -1.70 7.67
C THR A 291 -4.19 -1.03 6.80
N ALA A 292 -4.47 0.16 6.26
CA ALA A 292 -3.51 0.95 5.50
C ALA A 292 -2.31 1.38 6.38
N GLU A 293 -2.58 1.90 7.56
CA GLU A 293 -1.56 2.27 8.55
C GLU A 293 -0.71 1.06 8.95
N GLY A 294 -1.36 -0.09 9.22
CA GLY A 294 -0.67 -1.35 9.50
C GLY A 294 0.25 -1.80 8.36
N GLN A 295 -0.13 -1.59 7.09
CA GLN A 295 0.72 -1.86 5.93
C GLN A 295 1.94 -0.93 5.88
N VAL A 296 1.77 0.34 6.23
CA VAL A 296 2.87 1.31 6.29
C VAL A 296 3.84 0.94 7.40
N HIS A 297 3.38 0.69 8.62
CA HIS A 297 4.22 0.27 9.74
C HIS A 297 5.01 -1.02 9.44
N GLY A 298 4.37 -2.02 8.84
CA GLY A 298 5.05 -3.25 8.41
C GLY A 298 6.14 -3.00 7.36
N GLY A 299 5.91 -2.10 6.40
CA GLY A 299 6.91 -1.69 5.42
C GLY A 299 8.10 -0.95 6.04
N MET A 300 7.83 -0.04 6.99
CA MET A 300 8.86 0.68 7.74
C MET A 300 9.73 -0.27 8.57
N SER A 301 9.12 -1.25 9.24
CA SER A 301 9.83 -2.30 9.98
C SER A 301 10.78 -3.09 9.06
N MET A 302 10.31 -3.49 7.88
CA MET A 302 11.16 -4.17 6.90
C MET A 302 12.29 -3.28 6.39
N ALA A 303 12.04 -2.00 6.15
CA ALA A 303 13.06 -1.05 5.73
C ALA A 303 14.14 -0.84 6.81
N LEU A 304 13.75 -0.83 8.09
CA LEU A 304 14.66 -0.76 9.22
C LEU A 304 15.61 -1.98 9.26
N GLY A 305 15.06 -3.19 9.18
CA GLY A 305 15.84 -4.42 9.17
C GLY A 305 16.78 -4.51 7.96
N TYR A 306 16.25 -4.24 6.77
CA TYR A 306 17.01 -4.19 5.53
C TYR A 306 18.17 -3.17 5.57
N ALA A 307 17.96 -2.03 6.23
CA ALA A 307 18.96 -0.99 6.35
C ALA A 307 20.07 -1.34 7.35
N LEU A 308 19.76 -1.94 8.49
CA LEU A 308 20.67 -1.94 9.63
C LEU A 308 21.10 -3.32 10.13
N SER A 309 20.31 -4.41 9.91
CA SER A 309 20.55 -5.65 10.65
C SER A 309 20.34 -6.95 9.88
N GLU A 310 19.46 -6.98 8.88
CA GLU A 310 19.15 -8.23 8.17
C GLU A 310 20.26 -8.60 7.19
N LYS A 311 20.94 -9.73 7.44
CA LYS A 311 22.05 -10.21 6.62
C LYS A 311 21.95 -11.72 6.45
N GLN A 312 22.08 -12.18 5.21
CA GLN A 312 22.20 -13.60 4.88
C GLN A 312 23.53 -13.85 4.20
N ASP A 313 24.46 -14.43 4.90
CA ASP A 313 25.74 -14.84 4.35
C ASP A 313 25.70 -16.30 3.92
N PHE A 314 26.50 -16.62 2.91
CA PHE A 314 26.63 -17.98 2.35
C PHE A 314 28.08 -18.41 2.42
N ASP A 315 28.31 -19.69 2.70
CA ASP A 315 29.61 -20.30 2.56
C ASP A 315 30.02 -20.26 1.07
N PRO A 316 31.11 -19.57 0.71
CA PRO A 316 31.50 -19.39 -0.69
C PRO A 316 31.92 -20.71 -1.37
N ALA A 317 32.31 -21.73 -0.60
CA ALA A 317 32.73 -23.03 -1.16
C ALA A 317 31.54 -23.95 -1.44
N THR A 318 30.47 -23.86 -0.66
CA THR A 318 29.35 -24.81 -0.72
C THR A 318 28.03 -24.19 -1.12
N GLY A 319 27.91 -22.85 -1.05
CA GLY A 319 26.64 -22.12 -1.27
C GLY A 319 25.62 -22.33 -0.15
N ARG A 320 26.02 -22.91 0.98
CA ARG A 320 25.11 -23.13 2.12
C ARG A 320 24.92 -21.82 2.89
N PRO A 321 23.66 -21.47 3.30
CA PRO A 321 23.45 -20.34 4.18
C PRO A 321 24.13 -20.55 5.52
N LEU A 322 24.83 -19.52 6.01
CA LEU A 322 25.49 -19.54 7.31
C LEU A 322 24.50 -19.34 8.46
N PHE A 323 23.40 -18.63 8.19
CA PHE A 323 22.32 -18.41 9.15
C PHE A 323 21.07 -19.16 8.72
N THR A 324 20.52 -19.96 9.63
CA THR A 324 19.39 -20.87 9.34
C THR A 324 18.16 -20.60 10.19
N GLY A 325 18.17 -19.54 10.99
CA GLY A 325 17.05 -19.17 11.88
C GLY A 325 16.89 -17.67 12.03
N PHE A 326 15.72 -17.23 12.39
CA PHE A 326 15.39 -15.80 12.54
C PHE A 326 16.23 -15.09 13.61
N SER A 327 16.64 -15.79 14.65
CA SER A 327 17.49 -15.22 15.73
C SER A 327 18.89 -14.82 15.24
N SER A 328 19.40 -15.47 14.19
CA SER A 328 20.71 -15.18 13.60
C SER A 328 20.62 -14.32 12.35
N TYR A 329 19.43 -14.20 11.76
CA TYR A 329 19.20 -13.39 10.54
C TYR A 329 19.17 -11.88 10.85
N GLY A 330 18.82 -11.47 12.07
CA GLY A 330 18.81 -10.07 12.50
C GLY A 330 17.51 -9.33 12.23
N LEU A 331 16.36 -10.02 12.28
CA LEU A 331 15.06 -9.34 12.23
C LEU A 331 14.92 -8.34 13.37
N PRO A 332 14.47 -7.10 13.10
CA PRO A 332 14.17 -6.15 14.16
C PRO A 332 13.09 -6.67 15.11
N THR A 333 13.34 -6.50 16.40
CA THR A 333 12.37 -6.81 17.46
C THR A 333 11.59 -5.56 17.85
N THR A 334 10.56 -5.68 18.68
CA THR A 334 9.81 -4.53 19.19
C THR A 334 10.69 -3.53 19.96
N MET A 335 11.86 -3.96 20.45
CA MET A 335 12.81 -3.08 21.16
C MET A 335 13.70 -2.26 20.23
N ASP A 336 13.80 -2.67 18.97
CA ASP A 336 14.62 -2.01 17.95
C ASP A 336 13.83 -0.95 17.17
N HIS A 337 12.49 -0.98 17.28
CA HIS A 337 11.63 -0.04 16.59
C HIS A 337 11.58 1.33 17.27
N PRO A 338 11.68 2.41 16.48
CA PRO A 338 11.36 3.75 16.94
C PRO A 338 9.84 3.96 17.03
N THR A 339 9.41 5.18 17.29
CA THR A 339 8.05 5.61 16.93
C THR A 339 7.90 5.48 15.42
N LEU A 340 6.86 4.80 14.96
CA LEU A 340 6.52 4.64 13.55
C LEU A 340 5.22 5.41 13.30
N ASP A 341 5.31 6.46 12.50
CA ASP A 341 4.16 7.27 12.13
C ASP A 341 3.83 7.12 10.65
N ALA A 342 2.55 7.03 10.34
CA ALA A 342 2.04 6.98 8.98
C ALA A 342 1.10 8.15 8.72
N ALA A 343 1.22 8.76 7.54
CA ALA A 343 0.30 9.80 7.09
C ALA A 343 -0.09 9.57 5.63
N PHE A 344 -1.28 10.03 5.26
CA PHE A 344 -1.82 9.85 3.92
C PHE A 344 -2.18 11.20 3.30
N VAL A 345 -1.90 11.31 2.01
CA VAL A 345 -2.49 12.28 1.10
C VAL A 345 -3.46 11.51 0.24
N GLU A 346 -4.69 11.97 0.12
CA GLU A 346 -5.73 11.27 -0.62
C GLU A 346 -6.09 12.02 -1.90
N ASN A 347 -5.60 11.51 -3.03
CA ASN A 347 -6.01 11.97 -4.35
C ASN A 347 -6.73 10.82 -5.06
N TYR A 348 -8.01 11.03 -5.36
CA TYR A 348 -8.84 10.03 -6.03
C TYR A 348 -8.20 9.55 -7.33
N GLU A 349 -8.01 8.24 -7.50
CA GLU A 349 -7.45 7.66 -8.72
C GLU A 349 -8.56 7.48 -9.78
N PRO A 350 -8.57 8.28 -10.87
CA PRO A 350 -9.68 8.26 -11.83
C PRO A 350 -9.79 6.93 -12.59
N THR A 351 -8.72 6.15 -12.64
CA THR A 351 -8.69 4.90 -13.40
C THR A 351 -9.23 3.72 -12.62
N THR A 352 -9.54 3.87 -11.32
CA THR A 352 -10.09 2.78 -10.49
C THR A 352 -11.49 3.09 -9.98
N PRO A 353 -12.33 2.05 -9.82
CA PRO A 353 -13.74 2.25 -9.45
C PRO A 353 -13.99 2.88 -8.08
N PHE A 354 -13.03 2.76 -7.16
CA PHE A 354 -13.13 3.30 -5.79
C PHE A 354 -12.09 4.40 -5.51
N GLY A 355 -11.36 4.84 -6.54
CA GLY A 355 -10.32 5.85 -6.39
C GLY A 355 -9.05 5.40 -5.66
N ASN A 356 -8.95 4.11 -5.37
CA ASN A 356 -7.82 3.52 -4.65
C ASN A 356 -6.64 3.22 -5.59
N ARG A 357 -5.43 3.27 -5.02
CA ARG A 357 -4.20 2.75 -5.63
C ARG A 357 -3.67 1.59 -4.79
N ALA A 358 -2.43 1.17 -5.03
CA ALA A 358 -1.78 0.14 -4.24
C ALA A 358 -1.10 0.71 -2.98
N LEU A 359 -0.94 -0.14 -1.96
CA LEU A 359 -0.19 0.20 -0.74
C LEU A 359 0.65 -0.99 -0.22
N GLY A 360 0.67 -2.11 -0.97
CA GLY A 360 1.35 -3.32 -0.51
C GLY A 360 2.86 -3.15 -0.34
N GLU A 361 3.58 -2.87 -1.41
CA GLU A 361 5.04 -2.82 -1.44
C GLU A 361 5.66 -1.43 -1.20
N PRO A 362 5.04 -0.32 -1.64
CA PRO A 362 5.62 1.01 -1.51
C PRO A 362 6.15 1.39 -0.13
N PRO A 363 5.50 1.02 0.99
CA PRO A 363 5.98 1.40 2.32
C PRO A 363 7.37 0.87 2.71
N ALA A 364 7.87 -0.17 2.05
CA ALA A 364 9.20 -0.72 2.31
C ALA A 364 10.32 -0.03 1.50
N ALA A 365 9.98 0.91 0.61
CA ALA A 365 10.90 1.39 -0.41
C ALA A 365 11.93 2.40 0.09
N SER A 366 11.50 3.53 0.64
CA SER A 366 12.33 4.71 0.88
C SER A 366 12.97 4.79 2.26
N GLY A 367 12.66 3.84 3.17
CA GLY A 367 13.20 3.89 4.55
C GLY A 367 14.72 3.72 4.63
N ALA A 368 15.29 2.75 3.89
CA ALA A 368 16.73 2.50 3.95
C ALA A 368 17.57 3.69 3.44
N PRO A 369 17.28 4.31 2.27
CA PRO A 369 18.00 5.51 1.86
C PRO A 369 17.75 6.70 2.82
N ALA A 370 16.56 6.85 3.41
CA ALA A 370 16.31 7.88 4.40
C ALA A 370 17.18 7.71 5.65
N ILE A 371 17.35 6.47 6.14
CA ILE A 371 18.27 6.13 7.24
C ILE A 371 19.72 6.47 6.85
N ARG A 372 20.15 6.08 5.64
CA ARG A 372 21.49 6.42 5.15
C ARG A 372 21.73 7.92 5.12
N ASN A 373 20.78 8.69 4.64
CA ASN A 373 20.87 10.15 4.55
C ASN A 373 20.87 10.80 5.94
N ALA A 374 20.14 10.22 6.92
CA ALA A 374 20.19 10.66 8.31
C ALA A 374 21.56 10.41 8.97
N ILE A 375 22.18 9.24 8.71
CA ILE A 375 23.54 8.93 9.16
C ILE A 375 24.54 9.90 8.54
N TYR A 376 24.40 10.17 7.24
CA TYR A 376 25.24 11.16 6.55
C TYR A 376 25.12 12.56 7.18
N HIS A 377 23.91 13.03 7.45
CA HIS A 377 23.70 14.30 8.13
C HIS A 377 24.33 14.34 9.54
N ALA A 378 24.29 13.22 10.29
CA ALA A 378 24.90 13.13 11.61
C ALA A 378 26.43 13.12 11.60
N THR A 379 27.05 12.49 10.62
CA THR A 379 28.46 12.10 10.65
C THR A 379 29.31 12.73 9.54
N GLY A 380 28.71 13.11 8.43
CA GLY A 380 29.39 13.50 7.20
C GLY A 380 29.93 12.31 6.38
N VAL A 381 29.67 11.07 6.80
CA VAL A 381 30.15 9.86 6.12
C VAL A 381 29.07 9.28 5.24
N LYS A 382 29.42 8.97 4.00
CA LYS A 382 28.54 8.42 2.96
C LYS A 382 28.61 6.89 2.98
N LEU A 383 27.61 6.26 3.56
CA LEU A 383 27.51 4.80 3.55
C LEU A 383 26.98 4.33 2.19
N SER A 384 27.56 3.29 1.62
CA SER A 384 27.23 2.77 0.29
C SER A 384 26.89 1.27 0.25
N THR A 385 26.91 0.61 1.41
CA THR A 385 26.71 -0.84 1.53
C THR A 385 25.59 -1.14 2.52
N LEU A 386 24.76 -2.11 2.19
CA LEU A 386 23.69 -2.64 3.06
C LEU A 386 23.98 -4.09 3.47
N PRO A 387 23.58 -4.50 4.68
CA PRO A 387 23.12 -3.63 5.75
C PRO A 387 24.23 -2.70 6.27
N MET A 388 23.83 -1.54 6.80
CA MET A 388 24.71 -0.62 7.52
C MET A 388 24.90 -1.12 8.96
N ASP A 389 25.40 -2.37 9.09
CA ASP A 389 25.70 -3.00 10.37
C ASP A 389 26.99 -2.39 11.01
N PRO A 390 27.27 -2.67 12.29
CA PRO A 390 28.43 -2.09 12.96
C PRO A 390 29.76 -2.37 12.26
N GLU A 391 29.92 -3.51 11.61
CA GLU A 391 31.13 -3.85 10.85
C GLU A 391 31.28 -2.99 9.61
N THR A 392 30.22 -2.89 8.83
CA THR A 392 30.12 -2.04 7.63
C THR A 392 30.36 -0.57 7.98
N ILE A 393 29.75 -0.07 9.04
CA ILE A 393 29.90 1.30 9.54
C ILE A 393 31.36 1.55 9.96
N TYR A 394 31.96 0.63 10.73
CA TYR A 394 33.34 0.76 11.18
C TYR A 394 34.32 0.92 9.99
N GLN A 395 34.19 0.04 9.00
CA GLN A 395 35.04 0.09 7.80
C GLN A 395 34.91 1.42 7.07
N GLN A 396 33.69 1.86 6.79
CA GLN A 396 33.43 3.10 6.04
C GLN A 396 33.77 4.37 6.84
N PHE A 397 33.59 4.37 8.17
CA PHE A 397 34.00 5.47 9.03
C PHE A 397 35.55 5.61 9.04
N LYS A 398 36.26 4.49 9.12
CA LYS A 398 37.71 4.46 9.04
C LYS A 398 38.24 4.91 7.68
N GLU A 399 37.67 4.43 6.59
CA GLU A 399 38.06 4.80 5.22
C GLU A 399 37.87 6.30 4.93
N GLN A 400 36.85 6.91 5.54
CA GLN A 400 36.54 8.34 5.35
C GLN A 400 37.07 9.24 6.48
N GLY A 401 37.87 8.67 7.42
CA GLY A 401 38.63 9.44 8.40
C GLY A 401 37.82 10.00 9.57
N LEU A 402 36.70 9.34 9.91
CA LEU A 402 35.91 9.69 11.09
C LEU A 402 36.37 8.92 12.35
N LEU A 403 37.02 7.76 12.17
CA LEU A 403 37.66 6.92 13.21
C LEU A 403 39.16 6.80 13.00
#